data_4e134f1473ad0156dbf6cfdcfe6a93ce
#
_entry.id   4e134f1473ad0156dbf6cfdcfe6a93ce
#
_cell.length_a   1.000
_cell.length_b   1.000
_cell.length_c   1.000
_cell.angle_alpha   90.00
_cell.angle_beta   90.00
_cell.angle_gamma   90.00
#
_symmetry.space_group_name_H-M   'P 1'
#
loop_
_entity.id
_entity.type
_entity.pdbx_description
1 polymer ?
#
loop_
_entity_poly.entity_id
_entity_poly.type
_entity_poly.pdbx_seq_one_letter_code
_entity_poly.pdbx_strand_id
1 'polypeptide(L)'
;MRDLWRKLRGGQQPQESEAAPQFPSDIDVELIRLESTYQGRQRARADYPTVDRSGNNIPNDAGEAWQSSPLLVQLAEEGYIQGYLDEIAYLDRNDQLHILTTDAQQQGRKHARATYSTPGSLDRTGNRIARSARSLFVSQHAKSPPHIIEIYINGYVSGYLEEVTRLDNRSLQLGQQPPP
;
A
#
# COMPACT_ATOMS: atom_id res chain seq x y z
N MET A 1 13.19 -3.08 22.22
CA MET A 1 12.98 -1.62 22.17
C MET A 1 12.47 -1.02 23.48
N ARG A 2 11.49 -1.61 24.17
CA ARG A 2 11.03 -1.13 25.51
C ARG A 2 12.13 -0.96 26.56
N ASP A 3 13.18 -1.77 26.52
CA ASP A 3 14.28 -1.72 27.47
C ASP A 3 15.27 -0.56 27.23
N LEU A 4 15.37 -0.07 25.99
CA LEU A 4 16.19 1.10 25.66
C LEU A 4 15.61 2.37 26.31
N TRP A 5 14.28 2.49 26.29
CA TRP A 5 13.55 3.62 26.90
C TRP A 5 13.66 3.62 28.44
N ARG A 6 13.75 2.45 29.05
CA ARG A 6 13.93 2.33 30.52
C ARG A 6 15.32 2.80 30.94
N LYS A 7 16.35 2.56 30.12
CA LYS A 7 17.72 3.07 30.37
C LYS A 7 17.86 4.57 30.23
N LEU A 8 17.13 5.20 29.30
CA LEU A 8 17.15 6.66 29.11
C LEU A 8 16.38 7.42 30.22
N ARG A 9 15.40 6.77 30.90
CA ARG A 9 14.64 7.38 32.01
C ARG A 9 15.24 7.13 33.40
N GLY A 10 16.18 6.24 33.53
CA GLY A 10 16.69 5.77 34.82
C GLY A 10 18.06 6.28 35.16
N GLY A 11 18.17 7.52 35.62
CA GLY A 11 19.38 7.92 36.31
C GLY A 11 19.81 9.35 36.21
N GLN A 12 19.05 10.27 36.77
CA GLN A 12 19.68 11.47 37.36
C GLN A 12 18.87 11.95 38.55
N GLN A 13 19.47 11.84 39.74
CA GLN A 13 19.08 12.66 40.90
C GLN A 13 19.35 14.12 40.61
N PRO A 14 18.50 15.04 41.10
CA PRO A 14 18.67 16.48 40.85
C PRO A 14 19.91 16.98 41.62
N GLN A 15 21.02 17.17 40.95
CA GLN A 15 22.02 18.14 41.37
C GLN A 15 21.62 19.49 40.74
N GLU A 16 21.22 20.44 41.56
CA GLU A 16 21.09 21.86 41.23
C GLU A 16 22.47 22.37 40.78
N SER A 17 22.70 22.31 39.49
CA SER A 17 23.71 23.10 38.79
C SER A 17 22.99 23.64 37.57
N GLU A 18 22.97 24.97 37.43
CA GLU A 18 22.56 25.64 36.19
C GLU A 18 23.45 25.15 35.04
N ALA A 19 23.17 23.95 34.56
CA ALA A 19 23.79 23.43 33.37
C ALA A 19 23.13 24.14 32.17
N ALA A 20 23.93 24.81 31.37
CA ALA A 20 23.52 25.31 30.07
C ALA A 20 22.73 24.22 29.29
N PRO A 21 21.68 24.60 28.52
CA PRO A 21 20.87 23.66 27.81
C PRO A 21 21.79 22.77 26.94
N GLN A 22 21.92 21.52 27.33
CA GLN A 22 22.62 20.55 26.50
C GLN A 22 21.75 20.33 25.27
N PHE A 23 22.21 20.81 24.12
CA PHE A 23 21.60 20.45 22.85
C PHE A 23 21.72 18.95 22.67
N PRO A 24 20.61 18.26 22.27
CA PRO A 24 20.65 16.86 22.01
C PRO A 24 21.69 16.56 20.91
N SER A 25 22.39 15.44 21.02
CA SER A 25 23.31 15.02 19.98
C SER A 25 22.55 14.76 18.68
N ASP A 26 23.23 14.87 17.52
CA ASP A 26 22.62 14.56 16.22
C ASP A 26 22.04 13.15 16.18
N ILE A 27 22.62 12.21 16.92
CA ILE A 27 22.13 10.84 17.07
C ILE A 27 20.78 10.80 17.81
N ASP A 28 20.62 11.62 18.85
CA ASP A 28 19.35 11.67 19.61
C ASP A 28 18.22 12.26 18.76
N VAL A 29 18.50 13.28 17.95
CA VAL A 29 17.55 13.91 17.02
C VAL A 29 17.07 12.89 15.96
N GLU A 30 18.00 12.17 15.35
CA GLU A 30 17.68 11.16 14.33
C GLU A 30 16.85 10.00 14.92
N LEU A 31 17.22 9.55 16.12
CA LEU A 31 16.49 8.46 16.81
C LEU A 31 15.04 8.88 17.14
N ILE A 32 14.83 10.11 17.62
CA ILE A 32 13.51 10.65 17.92
C ILE A 32 12.65 10.70 16.66
N ARG A 33 13.21 11.21 15.57
CA ARG A 33 12.51 11.29 14.29
C ARG A 33 12.12 9.91 13.78
N LEU A 34 13.04 8.95 13.80
CA LEU A 34 12.77 7.57 13.36
C LEU A 34 11.67 6.90 14.17
N GLU A 35 11.74 7.00 15.50
CA GLU A 35 10.74 6.41 16.39
C GLU A 35 9.37 7.03 16.18
N SER A 36 9.30 8.37 16.13
CA SER A 36 8.03 9.06 15.91
C SER A 36 7.42 8.77 14.54
N THR A 37 8.26 8.71 13.50
CA THR A 37 7.83 8.29 12.16
C THR A 37 7.25 6.87 12.17
N TYR A 38 7.90 5.94 12.88
CA TYR A 38 7.40 4.58 13.03
C TYR A 38 6.05 4.54 13.75
N GLN A 39 5.89 5.30 14.85
CA GLN A 39 4.62 5.39 15.58
C GLN A 39 3.51 5.95 14.71
N GLY A 40 3.79 7.01 13.93
CA GLY A 40 2.85 7.56 12.97
C GLY A 40 2.36 6.55 11.94
N ARG A 41 3.27 5.75 11.37
CA ARG A 41 2.91 4.67 10.44
C ARG A 41 2.03 3.60 11.09
N GLN A 42 2.36 3.18 12.32
CA GLN A 42 1.54 2.19 13.05
C GLN A 42 0.13 2.73 13.29
N ARG A 43 0.01 4.01 13.65
CA ARG A 43 -1.28 4.65 13.87
C ARG A 43 -2.09 4.73 12.58
N ALA A 44 -1.48 5.12 11.46
CA ALA A 44 -2.14 5.18 10.16
C ALA A 44 -2.74 3.82 9.75
N ARG A 45 -2.01 2.73 9.98
CA ARG A 45 -2.50 1.36 9.72
C ARG A 45 -3.71 1.00 10.59
N ALA A 46 -3.69 1.39 11.86
CA ALA A 46 -4.79 1.12 12.78
C ALA A 46 -6.06 1.92 12.43
N ASP A 47 -5.90 3.13 11.93
CA ASP A 47 -7.01 4.04 11.61
C ASP A 47 -7.57 3.83 10.19
N TYR A 48 -6.81 3.17 9.30
CA TYR A 48 -7.24 2.93 7.91
C TYR A 48 -8.51 2.03 7.85
N PRO A 49 -9.52 2.33 7.02
CA PRO A 49 -9.58 3.34 5.96
C PRO A 49 -10.13 4.72 6.37
N THR A 50 -10.49 4.94 7.63
CA THR A 50 -11.17 6.17 8.12
C THR A 50 -10.20 7.27 8.52
N VAL A 51 -9.05 7.33 7.90
CA VAL A 51 -7.92 8.20 8.24
C VAL A 51 -8.16 9.68 7.92
N ASP A 52 -7.54 10.57 8.70
CA ASP A 52 -7.43 11.99 8.36
C ASP A 52 -6.30 12.22 7.34
N ARG A 53 -6.67 12.47 6.10
CA ARG A 53 -5.74 12.77 5.01
C ARG A 53 -5.23 14.21 5.00
N SER A 54 -5.82 15.09 5.81
CA SER A 54 -5.38 16.49 5.90
C SER A 54 -4.21 16.69 6.86
N GLY A 55 -4.01 15.75 7.78
CA GLY A 55 -3.01 15.85 8.83
C GLY A 55 -3.38 16.79 10.00
N ASN A 56 -4.57 17.43 9.95
CA ASN A 56 -4.96 18.44 10.93
C ASN A 56 -5.54 17.87 12.23
N ASN A 57 -6.09 16.66 12.18
CA ASN A 57 -6.76 16.01 13.30
C ASN A 57 -6.11 14.66 13.65
N ILE A 58 -4.85 14.48 13.32
CA ILE A 58 -4.12 13.27 13.70
C ILE A 58 -3.92 13.32 15.22
N PRO A 59 -4.43 12.36 16.00
CA PRO A 59 -4.13 12.26 17.42
C PRO A 59 -2.62 12.13 17.59
N ASN A 60 -2.00 13.13 18.20
CA ASN A 60 -0.55 13.21 18.31
C ASN A 60 -0.13 13.34 19.75
N ASP A 61 0.21 12.22 20.35
CA ASP A 61 0.81 12.09 21.68
C ASP A 61 2.33 11.85 21.61
N ALA A 62 2.92 11.89 20.41
CA ALA A 62 4.35 11.62 20.21
C ALA A 62 5.26 12.62 20.95
N GLY A 63 4.81 13.86 21.14
CA GLY A 63 5.51 14.89 21.88
C GLY A 63 5.50 14.71 23.41
N GLU A 64 4.58 13.93 23.97
CA GLU A 64 4.41 13.78 25.43
C GLU A 64 5.67 13.26 26.13
N ALA A 65 6.43 12.39 25.48
CA ALA A 65 7.68 11.87 26.04
C ALA A 65 8.81 12.91 26.12
N TRP A 66 8.68 14.05 25.44
CA TRP A 66 9.74 15.04 25.22
C TRP A 66 9.40 16.44 25.74
N GLN A 67 8.42 16.56 26.63
CA GLN A 67 7.88 17.84 27.14
C GLN A 67 8.95 18.75 27.77
N SER A 68 10.09 18.19 28.18
CA SER A 68 11.21 18.98 28.75
C SER A 68 11.96 19.83 27.69
N SER A 69 11.76 19.60 26.41
CA SER A 69 12.43 20.33 25.32
C SER A 69 11.46 20.61 24.17
N PRO A 70 11.04 21.89 23.99
CA PRO A 70 10.13 22.27 22.91
C PRO A 70 10.61 21.84 21.50
N LEU A 71 11.93 21.89 21.26
CA LEU A 71 12.51 21.46 19.99
C LEU A 71 12.29 19.96 19.75
N LEU A 72 12.47 19.13 20.78
CA LEU A 72 12.29 17.69 20.67
C LEU A 72 10.80 17.32 20.52
N VAL A 73 9.91 18.05 21.18
CA VAL A 73 8.45 17.93 20.97
C VAL A 73 8.12 18.17 19.50
N GLN A 74 8.57 19.30 18.95
CA GLN A 74 8.32 19.64 17.54
C GLN A 74 8.86 18.58 16.58
N LEU A 75 10.08 18.10 16.79
CA LEU A 75 10.69 17.06 15.96
C LEU A 75 9.92 15.73 16.04
N ALA A 76 9.45 15.35 17.21
CA ALA A 76 8.65 14.16 17.40
C ALA A 76 7.28 14.27 16.70
N GLU A 77 6.61 15.41 16.83
CA GLU A 77 5.34 15.68 16.17
C GLU A 77 5.46 15.70 14.65
N GLU A 78 6.47 16.40 14.12
CA GLU A 78 6.74 16.43 12.69
C GLU A 78 7.02 15.01 12.13
N GLY A 79 7.87 14.24 12.81
CA GLY A 79 8.18 12.87 12.44
C GLY A 79 6.93 11.97 12.44
N TYR A 80 6.10 12.10 13.45
CA TYR A 80 4.86 11.33 13.58
C TYR A 80 3.87 11.66 12.45
N ILE A 81 3.59 12.95 12.21
CA ILE A 81 2.70 13.39 11.14
C ILE A 81 3.21 12.92 9.77
N GLN A 82 4.50 13.09 9.52
CA GLN A 82 5.10 12.64 8.27
C GLN A 82 4.94 11.13 8.08
N GLY A 83 5.24 10.33 9.11
CA GLY A 83 5.09 8.87 9.05
C GLY A 83 3.65 8.44 8.84
N TYR A 84 2.70 9.12 9.47
CA TYR A 84 1.27 8.87 9.30
C TYR A 84 0.82 9.13 7.87
N LEU A 85 1.16 10.29 7.29
CA LEU A 85 0.77 10.66 5.93
C LEU A 85 1.45 9.79 4.86
N ASP A 86 2.73 9.45 5.04
CA ASP A 86 3.46 8.54 4.14
C ASP A 86 2.81 7.15 4.09
N GLU A 87 2.40 6.63 5.24
CA GLU A 87 1.74 5.33 5.31
C GLU A 87 0.36 5.34 4.67
N ILE A 88 -0.43 6.42 4.87
CA ILE A 88 -1.72 6.57 4.16
C ILE A 88 -1.50 6.58 2.66
N ALA A 89 -0.53 7.35 2.17
CA ALA A 89 -0.25 7.41 0.74
C ALA A 89 0.18 6.04 0.18
N TYR A 90 0.88 5.24 0.98
CA TYR A 90 1.25 3.86 0.64
C TYR A 90 0.01 2.93 0.60
N LEU A 91 -0.86 3.00 1.61
CA LEU A 91 -2.07 2.18 1.70
C LEU A 91 -3.07 2.52 0.60
N ASP A 92 -3.33 3.81 0.36
CA ASP A 92 -4.21 4.29 -0.72
C ASP A 92 -3.71 3.82 -2.10
N ARG A 93 -2.40 3.83 -2.32
CA ARG A 93 -1.80 3.32 -3.57
C ARG A 93 -2.02 1.82 -3.72
N ASN A 94 -1.83 1.06 -2.65
CA ASN A 94 -2.04 -0.39 -2.67
C ASN A 94 -3.51 -0.75 -2.90
N ASP A 95 -4.44 -0.03 -2.29
CA ASP A 95 -5.88 -0.22 -2.54
C ASP A 95 -6.24 0.08 -3.99
N GLN A 96 -5.72 1.17 -4.56
CA GLN A 96 -5.94 1.49 -5.97
C GLN A 96 -5.39 0.39 -6.90
N LEU A 97 -4.22 -0.17 -6.60
CA LEU A 97 -3.65 -1.27 -7.37
C LEU A 97 -4.48 -2.56 -7.22
N HIS A 98 -4.98 -2.83 -6.02
CA HIS A 98 -5.86 -3.98 -5.78
C HIS A 98 -7.18 -3.85 -6.54
N ILE A 99 -7.82 -2.68 -6.50
CA ILE A 99 -9.04 -2.38 -7.27
C ILE A 99 -8.79 -2.56 -8.77
N LEU A 100 -7.71 -1.96 -9.28
CA LEU A 100 -7.34 -2.07 -10.70
C LEU A 100 -7.14 -3.53 -11.13
N THR A 101 -6.45 -4.32 -10.33
CA THR A 101 -6.20 -5.74 -10.60
C THR A 101 -7.51 -6.53 -10.61
N THR A 102 -8.37 -6.29 -9.62
CA THR A 102 -9.67 -6.97 -9.49
C THR A 102 -10.57 -6.64 -10.67
N ASP A 103 -10.65 -5.38 -11.06
CA ASP A 103 -11.43 -4.95 -12.23
C ASP A 103 -10.90 -5.56 -13.53
N ALA A 104 -9.57 -5.58 -13.70
CA ALA A 104 -8.94 -6.22 -14.85
C ALA A 104 -9.27 -7.71 -14.93
N GLN A 105 -9.17 -8.44 -13.82
CA GLN A 105 -9.54 -9.86 -13.74
C GLN A 105 -11.01 -10.07 -14.10
N GLN A 106 -11.90 -9.24 -13.59
CA GLN A 106 -13.33 -9.34 -13.89
C GLN A 106 -13.62 -9.09 -15.37
N GLN A 107 -12.94 -8.13 -16.00
CA GLN A 107 -13.06 -7.88 -17.44
C GLN A 107 -12.50 -9.05 -18.25
N GLY A 108 -11.37 -9.63 -17.85
CA GLY A 108 -10.81 -10.84 -18.45
C GLY A 108 -11.79 -12.01 -18.42
N ARG A 109 -12.41 -12.27 -17.27
CA ARG A 109 -13.44 -13.32 -17.11
C ARG A 109 -14.67 -13.07 -18.00
N LYS A 110 -15.14 -11.83 -18.12
CA LYS A 110 -16.24 -11.48 -19.03
C LYS A 110 -15.86 -11.75 -20.48
N HIS A 111 -14.65 -11.41 -20.89
CA HIS A 111 -14.15 -11.66 -22.23
C HIS A 111 -14.05 -13.17 -22.52
N ALA A 112 -13.53 -13.96 -21.59
CA ALA A 112 -13.47 -15.41 -21.73
C ALA A 112 -14.86 -16.01 -21.98
N ARG A 113 -15.87 -15.62 -21.20
CA ARG A 113 -17.26 -16.09 -21.38
C ARG A 113 -17.81 -15.73 -22.76
N ALA A 114 -17.55 -14.52 -23.23
CA ALA A 114 -18.02 -14.04 -24.53
C ALA A 114 -17.38 -14.79 -25.71
N THR A 115 -16.13 -15.22 -25.55
CA THR A 115 -15.35 -15.87 -26.63
C THR A 115 -15.33 -17.39 -26.55
N TYR A 116 -15.73 -17.99 -25.43
CA TYR A 116 -15.58 -19.42 -25.14
C TYR A 116 -16.22 -20.30 -26.20
N SER A 117 -17.43 -19.97 -26.68
CA SER A 117 -18.17 -20.76 -27.65
C SER A 117 -17.92 -20.35 -29.12
N THR A 118 -17.05 -19.35 -29.36
CA THR A 118 -16.79 -18.82 -30.69
C THR A 118 -15.56 -19.52 -31.29
N PRO A 119 -15.69 -20.28 -32.36
CA PRO A 119 -14.56 -21.00 -32.98
C PRO A 119 -13.42 -20.06 -33.36
N GLY A 120 -12.18 -20.42 -32.99
CA GLY A 120 -10.97 -19.65 -33.30
C GLY A 120 -10.76 -18.36 -32.52
N SER A 121 -11.69 -17.97 -31.64
CA SER A 121 -11.54 -16.75 -30.80
C SER A 121 -10.89 -17.05 -29.46
N LEU A 122 -10.91 -18.29 -29.00
CA LEU A 122 -10.32 -18.68 -27.72
C LEU A 122 -8.79 -18.63 -27.76
N ASP A 123 -8.20 -17.97 -26.76
CA ASP A 123 -6.74 -17.87 -26.59
C ASP A 123 -6.30 -18.55 -25.29
N ARG A 124 -5.81 -19.78 -25.41
CA ARG A 124 -5.34 -20.58 -24.26
C ARG A 124 -3.95 -20.20 -23.77
N THR A 125 -3.21 -19.41 -24.54
CA THR A 125 -1.86 -18.95 -24.18
C THR A 125 -1.86 -17.58 -23.49
N GLY A 126 -2.93 -16.80 -23.66
CA GLY A 126 -3.05 -15.46 -23.16
C GLY A 126 -2.29 -14.39 -23.97
N ASN A 127 -1.50 -14.78 -24.99
CA ASN A 127 -0.64 -13.85 -25.72
C ASN A 127 -1.41 -12.84 -26.57
N ARG A 128 -2.48 -13.27 -27.23
CA ARG A 128 -3.36 -12.43 -28.02
C ARG A 128 -4.20 -11.54 -27.11
N ILE A 129 -4.67 -12.11 -25.99
CA ILE A 129 -5.46 -11.43 -24.98
C ILE A 129 -4.64 -10.33 -24.31
N ALA A 130 -3.36 -10.57 -23.99
CA ALA A 130 -2.46 -9.56 -23.44
C ALA A 130 -2.33 -8.32 -24.35
N ARG A 131 -2.21 -8.53 -25.67
CA ARG A 131 -2.16 -7.43 -26.65
C ARG A 131 -3.47 -6.66 -26.71
N SER A 132 -4.60 -7.36 -26.67
CA SER A 132 -5.93 -6.72 -26.66
C SER A 132 -6.15 -5.94 -25.37
N ALA A 133 -5.77 -6.48 -24.22
CA ALA A 133 -5.87 -5.81 -22.92
C ALA A 133 -5.00 -4.53 -22.89
N ARG A 134 -3.76 -4.59 -23.41
CA ARG A 134 -2.87 -3.43 -23.54
C ARG A 134 -3.52 -2.35 -24.39
N SER A 135 -4.01 -2.69 -25.59
CA SER A 135 -4.66 -1.75 -26.50
C SER A 135 -5.87 -1.08 -25.84
N LEU A 136 -6.72 -1.86 -25.18
CA LEU A 136 -7.91 -1.36 -24.48
C LEU A 136 -7.52 -0.39 -23.37
N PHE A 137 -6.59 -0.78 -22.49
CA PHE A 137 -6.19 0.04 -21.36
C PHE A 137 -5.53 1.35 -21.81
N VAL A 138 -4.57 1.28 -22.75
CA VAL A 138 -3.86 2.46 -23.27
C VAL A 138 -4.80 3.43 -23.99
N SER A 139 -5.83 2.94 -24.67
CA SER A 139 -6.83 3.80 -25.31
C SER A 139 -7.62 4.65 -24.30
N GLN A 140 -7.83 4.14 -23.12
CA GLN A 140 -8.58 4.81 -22.04
C GLN A 140 -7.66 5.60 -21.08
N HIS A 141 -6.42 5.17 -20.95
CA HIS A 141 -5.47 5.62 -19.94
C HIS A 141 -4.08 5.91 -20.52
N ALA A 142 -4.02 6.70 -21.59
CA ALA A 142 -2.80 6.96 -22.38
C ALA A 142 -1.59 7.51 -21.58
N LYS A 143 -1.85 8.13 -20.41
CA LYS A 143 -0.81 8.72 -19.54
C LYS A 143 -0.40 7.81 -18.38
N SER A 144 -0.92 6.60 -18.31
CA SER A 144 -0.58 5.69 -17.21
C SER A 144 0.89 5.27 -17.27
N PRO A 145 1.56 5.18 -16.12
CA PRO A 145 2.92 4.66 -16.04
C PRO A 145 3.00 3.20 -16.54
N PRO A 146 4.12 2.78 -17.15
CA PRO A 146 4.27 1.44 -17.71
C PRO A 146 3.94 0.29 -16.73
N HIS A 147 4.34 0.42 -15.46
CA HIS A 147 4.06 -0.61 -14.44
C HIS A 147 2.56 -0.76 -14.16
N ILE A 148 1.77 0.31 -14.22
CA ILE A 148 0.31 0.25 -14.06
C ILE A 148 -0.33 -0.48 -15.24
N ILE A 149 0.16 -0.24 -16.45
CA ILE A 149 -0.29 -0.95 -17.66
C ILE A 149 -0.01 -2.46 -17.51
N GLU A 150 1.18 -2.85 -17.04
CA GLU A 150 1.53 -4.26 -16.83
C GLU A 150 0.67 -4.93 -15.74
N ILE A 151 0.39 -4.24 -14.63
CA ILE A 151 -0.50 -4.75 -13.57
C ILE A 151 -1.89 -5.04 -14.14
N TYR A 152 -2.45 -4.12 -14.93
CA TYR A 152 -3.75 -4.32 -15.58
C TYR A 152 -3.73 -5.51 -16.54
N ILE A 153 -2.71 -5.59 -17.42
CA ILE A 153 -2.60 -6.69 -18.39
C ILE A 153 -2.52 -8.03 -17.68
N ASN A 154 -1.68 -8.14 -16.64
CA ASN A 154 -1.50 -9.37 -15.89
C ASN A 154 -2.80 -9.80 -15.20
N GLY A 155 -3.51 -8.86 -14.57
CA GLY A 155 -4.83 -9.13 -13.98
C GLY A 155 -5.83 -9.61 -15.02
N TYR A 156 -5.91 -8.94 -16.16
CA TYR A 156 -6.84 -9.27 -17.24
C TYR A 156 -6.58 -10.68 -17.81
N VAL A 157 -5.32 -10.99 -18.11
CA VAL A 157 -4.92 -12.31 -18.64
C VAL A 157 -5.18 -13.41 -17.63
N SER A 158 -4.83 -13.18 -16.36
CA SER A 158 -5.11 -14.13 -15.27
C SER A 158 -6.60 -14.44 -15.18
N GLY A 159 -7.45 -13.42 -15.10
CA GLY A 159 -8.89 -13.60 -15.03
C GLY A 159 -9.46 -14.32 -16.26
N TYR A 160 -8.94 -14.04 -17.47
CA TYR A 160 -9.34 -14.71 -18.68
C TYR A 160 -9.00 -16.21 -18.66
N LEU A 161 -7.76 -16.56 -18.36
CA LEU A 161 -7.29 -17.96 -18.36
C LEU A 161 -7.95 -18.79 -17.24
N GLU A 162 -8.14 -18.20 -16.06
CA GLU A 162 -8.88 -18.84 -14.97
C GLU A 162 -10.31 -19.21 -15.40
N GLU A 163 -11.00 -18.28 -16.06
CA GLU A 163 -12.38 -18.52 -16.51
C GLU A 163 -12.44 -19.54 -17.64
N VAL A 164 -11.49 -19.52 -18.58
CA VAL A 164 -11.38 -20.57 -19.62
C VAL A 164 -11.23 -21.92 -18.97
N THR A 165 -10.30 -22.07 -18.01
CA THR A 165 -10.09 -23.33 -17.29
C THR A 165 -11.35 -23.78 -16.54
N ARG A 166 -12.07 -22.84 -15.91
CA ARG A 166 -13.33 -23.13 -15.22
C ARG A 166 -14.42 -23.63 -16.18
N LEU A 167 -14.51 -23.01 -17.35
CA LEU A 167 -15.49 -23.40 -18.38
C LEU A 167 -15.15 -24.75 -19.01
N ASP A 168 -13.86 -25.05 -19.27
CA ASP A 168 -13.39 -26.34 -19.72
C ASP A 168 -13.77 -27.45 -18.73
N ASN A 169 -13.48 -27.24 -17.45
CA ASN A 169 -13.81 -28.22 -16.40
C ASN A 169 -15.33 -28.47 -16.32
N ARG A 170 -16.13 -27.42 -16.48
CA ARG A 170 -17.60 -27.54 -16.51
C ARG A 170 -18.08 -28.34 -17.74
N SER A 171 -17.50 -28.07 -18.92
CA SER A 171 -17.85 -28.81 -20.16
C SER A 171 -17.52 -30.30 -20.02
N LEU A 172 -16.35 -30.63 -19.47
CA LEU A 172 -15.97 -32.04 -19.21
C LEU A 172 -16.92 -32.73 -18.23
N GLN A 173 -17.35 -32.02 -17.15
CA GLN A 173 -18.35 -32.58 -16.22
C GLN A 173 -19.70 -32.86 -16.88
N LEU A 174 -20.07 -32.11 -17.91
CA LEU A 174 -21.28 -32.30 -18.70
C LEU A 174 -21.12 -33.30 -19.85
N GLY A 175 -19.95 -33.96 -19.96
CA GLY A 175 -19.65 -34.90 -21.06
C GLY A 175 -19.48 -34.19 -22.40
N GLN A 176 -19.24 -32.91 -22.44
CA GLN A 176 -19.01 -32.12 -23.64
C GLN A 176 -17.50 -31.93 -23.87
N GLN A 177 -17.08 -31.98 -25.13
CA GLN A 177 -15.70 -31.68 -25.47
C GLN A 177 -15.49 -30.14 -25.42
N PRO A 178 -14.47 -29.64 -24.68
CA PRO A 178 -14.13 -28.21 -24.71
C PRO A 178 -13.80 -27.76 -26.14
N PRO A 179 -14.09 -26.51 -26.50
CA PRO A 179 -13.73 -25.95 -27.80
C PRO A 179 -12.20 -25.94 -27.99
N PRO A 180 -11.70 -26.14 -29.17
CA PRO A 180 -10.29 -26.16 -29.49
C PRO A 180 -9.58 -24.81 -29.28
#